data_ebdd603434b468d4f69c29d7badea404
#
_entry.id   ebdd603434b468d4f69c29d7badea404
#
_cell.length_a   1.000
_cell.length_b   1.000
_cell.length_c   1.000
_cell.angle_alpha   90.00
_cell.angle_beta   90.00
_cell.angle_gamma   90.00
#
_symmetry.space_group_name_H-M   'P 1'
#
loop_
_entity.id
_entity.type
_entity.pdbx_description
1 polymer ?
#
loop_
_entity_poly.entity_id
_entity_poly.type
_entity_poly.pdbx_seq_one_letter_code
_entity_poly.pdbx_strand_id
1 'polypeptide(L)'
;MCAFVFQLLNEASNGIMQIYHDDILKFNLDKVFPAELGADWSAPPPNLHIIGNLPFSVSTPLIIRWLKDISTRDGAWSRGRVPLTLTFQKEVAERMVAPAMQPGRCRLSIMCQNWCHVQHRFTIPGRAFVPAPDVDVGVVHFTPRIEPVIDLPFGLVEKLTRHVFHYRQKMCKRGLQ
;
A
#
# COMPACT_ATOMS: atom_id res chain seq x y z
N MET A 1 -11.89 23.15 -10.62
CA MET A 1 -10.87 23.70 -9.70
C MET A 1 -9.57 22.90 -9.72
N CYS A 2 -9.58 21.56 -9.73
CA CYS A 2 -8.34 20.75 -9.75
C CYS A 2 -7.46 20.94 -11.00
N ALA A 3 -8.02 20.99 -12.22
CA ALA A 3 -7.24 21.09 -13.46
C ALA A 3 -6.37 22.35 -13.54
N PHE A 4 -6.88 23.48 -13.10
CA PHE A 4 -6.14 24.75 -13.09
C PHE A 4 -4.96 24.72 -12.10
N VAL A 5 -5.15 24.13 -10.92
CA VAL A 5 -4.06 23.98 -9.92
C VAL A 5 -2.95 23.06 -10.46
N PHE A 6 -3.33 21.99 -11.15
CA PHE A 6 -2.36 21.06 -11.75
C PHE A 6 -1.55 21.74 -12.87
N GLN A 7 -2.19 22.57 -13.69
CA GLN A 7 -1.48 23.34 -14.72
C GLN A 7 -0.46 24.30 -14.12
N LEU A 8 -0.85 25.07 -13.11
CA LEU A 8 0.04 26.00 -12.41
C LEU A 8 1.23 25.27 -11.76
N LEU A 9 0.99 24.12 -11.13
CA LEU A 9 2.07 23.32 -10.53
C LEU A 9 3.05 22.80 -11.58
N ASN A 10 2.54 22.34 -12.71
CA ASN A 10 3.37 21.85 -13.82
C ASN A 10 4.25 22.97 -14.39
N GLU A 11 3.67 24.15 -14.62
CA GLU A 11 4.38 25.34 -15.09
C GLU A 11 5.44 25.81 -14.07
N ALA A 12 5.08 25.85 -12.77
CA ALA A 12 5.97 26.28 -11.70
C ALA A 12 7.13 25.30 -11.45
N SER A 13 6.99 24.04 -11.83
CA SER A 13 8.02 23.01 -11.62
C SER A 13 9.14 23.01 -12.67
N ASN A 14 9.05 23.85 -13.71
CA ASN A 14 10.00 23.88 -14.83
C ASN A 14 10.25 22.50 -15.45
N GLY A 15 9.21 21.68 -15.57
CA GLY A 15 9.28 20.34 -16.16
C GLY A 15 9.84 19.22 -15.27
N ILE A 16 10.13 19.52 -14.00
CA ILE A 16 10.58 18.50 -13.01
C ILE A 16 9.40 17.61 -12.59
N MET A 17 8.18 18.16 -12.58
CA MET A 17 6.96 17.46 -12.19
C MET A 17 6.17 17.03 -13.42
N GLN A 18 5.74 15.77 -13.46
CA GLN A 18 4.77 15.27 -14.43
C GLN A 18 3.45 14.97 -13.73
N ILE A 19 2.35 15.51 -14.26
CA ILE A 19 1.02 15.37 -13.67
C ILE A 19 0.16 14.48 -14.54
N TYR A 20 -0.40 13.44 -13.94
CA TYR A 20 -1.34 12.53 -14.55
C TYR A 20 -2.70 12.67 -13.86
N HIS A 21 -3.74 12.99 -14.60
CA HIS A 21 -5.12 13.04 -14.10
C HIS A 21 -5.86 11.78 -14.54
N ASP A 22 -5.86 10.75 -13.66
CA ASP A 22 -6.45 9.44 -13.96
C ASP A 22 -6.99 8.78 -12.69
N ASP A 23 -7.74 7.69 -12.86
CA ASP A 23 -8.19 6.84 -11.76
C ASP A 23 -7.04 5.96 -11.27
N ILE A 24 -6.54 6.23 -10.07
CA ILE A 24 -5.41 5.50 -9.48
C ILE A 24 -5.67 3.99 -9.36
N LEU A 25 -6.93 3.56 -9.25
CA LEU A 25 -7.28 2.13 -9.23
C LEU A 25 -7.09 1.45 -10.59
N LYS A 26 -6.97 2.22 -11.68
CA LYS A 26 -6.76 1.72 -13.05
C LYS A 26 -5.43 2.14 -13.64
N PHE A 27 -4.79 3.14 -13.04
CA PHE A 27 -3.55 3.70 -13.53
C PHE A 27 -2.41 2.67 -13.49
N ASN A 28 -1.64 2.61 -14.58
CA ASN A 28 -0.46 1.77 -14.65
C ASN A 28 0.78 2.58 -14.28
N LEU A 29 1.39 2.24 -13.15
CA LEU A 29 2.59 2.91 -12.63
C LEU A 29 3.85 2.68 -13.48
N ASP A 30 3.90 1.66 -14.33
CA ASP A 30 5.03 1.44 -15.26
C ASP A 30 5.32 2.65 -16.14
N LYS A 31 4.29 3.42 -16.47
CA LYS A 31 4.39 4.60 -17.33
C LYS A 31 5.14 5.77 -16.68
N VAL A 32 5.28 5.73 -15.37
CA VAL A 32 5.82 6.84 -14.57
C VAL A 32 7.28 6.63 -14.18
N PHE A 33 7.67 5.37 -14.00
CA PHE A 33 9.00 5.06 -13.51
C PHE A 33 9.98 4.79 -14.67
N PRO A 34 11.05 5.61 -14.78
CA PRO A 34 12.12 5.38 -15.76
C PRO A 34 12.76 4.00 -15.57
N ALA A 35 13.03 3.32 -16.69
CA ALA A 35 13.63 1.98 -16.65
C ALA A 35 15.04 2.00 -16.04
N GLU A 36 15.76 3.10 -16.25
CA GLU A 36 17.15 3.31 -15.82
C GLU A 36 17.31 3.38 -14.30
N LEU A 37 16.24 3.69 -13.57
CA LEU A 37 16.23 3.75 -12.12
C LEU A 37 15.89 2.41 -11.47
N GLY A 38 15.62 1.38 -12.28
CA GLY A 38 15.33 0.04 -11.79
C GLY A 38 16.55 -0.63 -11.14
N ALA A 39 16.29 -1.55 -10.22
CA ALA A 39 17.28 -2.40 -9.57
C ALA A 39 16.82 -3.86 -9.61
N ASP A 40 17.77 -4.78 -9.48
CA ASP A 40 17.44 -6.19 -9.30
C ASP A 40 16.61 -6.40 -8.02
N TRP A 41 15.72 -7.40 -8.03
CA TRP A 41 14.83 -7.67 -6.91
C TRP A 41 15.60 -8.03 -5.62
N SER A 42 16.73 -8.69 -5.73
CA SER A 42 17.61 -9.06 -4.62
C SER A 42 18.48 -7.91 -4.12
N ALA A 43 18.67 -6.88 -4.94
CA ALA A 43 19.45 -5.69 -4.60
C ALA A 43 18.74 -4.81 -3.55
N PRO A 44 19.41 -3.83 -2.95
CA PRO A 44 18.75 -2.78 -2.17
C PRO A 44 17.62 -2.11 -2.96
N PRO A 45 16.57 -1.58 -2.28
CA PRO A 45 15.51 -0.86 -2.96
C PRO A 45 16.05 0.23 -3.88
N PRO A 46 15.46 0.39 -5.09
CA PRO A 46 15.88 1.44 -6.02
C PRO A 46 15.61 2.84 -5.43
N ASN A 47 16.24 3.87 -6.01
CA ASN A 47 15.95 5.27 -5.65
C ASN A 47 14.64 5.75 -6.29
N LEU A 48 13.59 4.98 -6.05
CA LEU A 48 12.20 5.22 -6.44
C LEU A 48 11.33 5.09 -5.20
N HIS A 49 10.28 5.89 -5.08
CA HIS A 49 9.39 5.83 -3.92
C HIS A 49 7.96 6.21 -4.31
N ILE A 50 6.98 5.45 -3.83
CA ILE A 50 5.57 5.79 -3.98
C ILE A 50 5.09 6.45 -2.68
N ILE A 51 4.65 7.70 -2.77
CA ILE A 51 4.07 8.43 -1.65
C ILE A 51 2.62 8.74 -1.99
N GLY A 52 1.69 8.39 -1.10
CA GLY A 52 0.27 8.58 -1.35
C GLY A 52 -0.50 9.08 -0.13
N ASN A 53 -1.14 10.23 -0.28
CA ASN A 53 -2.19 10.69 0.61
C ASN A 53 -3.55 10.45 -0.07
N LEU A 54 -4.11 9.26 0.17
CA LEU A 54 -5.25 8.73 -0.57
C LEU A 54 -6.56 8.88 0.22
N PRO A 55 -7.69 9.08 -0.46
CA PRO A 55 -9.00 8.94 0.17
C PRO A 55 -9.15 7.57 0.81
N PHE A 56 -9.71 7.50 2.02
CA PHE A 56 -9.82 6.24 2.78
C PHE A 56 -10.59 5.14 2.05
N SER A 57 -11.58 5.52 1.24
CA SER A 57 -12.34 4.57 0.41
C SER A 57 -11.50 3.86 -0.64
N VAL A 58 -10.40 4.47 -1.08
CA VAL A 58 -9.52 3.96 -2.14
C VAL A 58 -8.28 3.28 -1.57
N SER A 59 -7.78 3.71 -0.41
CA SER A 59 -6.50 3.28 0.13
C SER A 59 -6.41 1.77 0.38
N THR A 60 -7.45 1.15 0.94
CA THR A 60 -7.44 -0.30 1.20
C THR A 60 -7.55 -1.16 -0.06
N PRO A 61 -8.46 -0.90 -1.01
CA PRO A 61 -8.46 -1.60 -2.29
C PRO A 61 -7.15 -1.45 -3.05
N LEU A 62 -6.57 -0.26 -3.04
CA LEU A 62 -5.33 0.03 -3.76
C LEU A 62 -4.14 -0.74 -3.18
N ILE A 63 -3.96 -0.76 -1.85
CA ILE A 63 -2.86 -1.51 -1.24
C ILE A 63 -3.00 -3.02 -1.52
N ILE A 64 -4.20 -3.59 -1.52
CA ILE A 64 -4.40 -5.01 -1.85
C ILE A 64 -3.99 -5.27 -3.31
N ARG A 65 -4.35 -4.40 -4.25
CA ARG A 65 -3.91 -4.49 -5.65
C ARG A 65 -2.39 -4.43 -5.74
N TRP A 66 -1.77 -3.44 -5.11
CA TRP A 66 -0.32 -3.26 -5.16
C TRP A 66 0.45 -4.41 -4.46
N LEU A 67 -0.10 -5.02 -3.42
CA LEU A 67 0.48 -6.24 -2.84
C LEU A 67 0.45 -7.41 -3.83
N LYS A 68 -0.58 -7.49 -4.69
CA LYS A 68 -0.61 -8.46 -5.78
C LYS A 68 0.49 -8.15 -6.80
N ASP A 69 0.61 -6.90 -7.22
CA ASP A 69 1.64 -6.47 -8.18
C ASP A 69 3.06 -6.69 -7.60
N ILE A 70 3.27 -6.47 -6.30
CA ILE A 70 4.51 -6.83 -5.58
C ILE A 70 4.77 -8.33 -5.66
N SER A 71 3.75 -9.16 -5.45
CA SER A 71 3.89 -10.62 -5.43
C SER A 71 4.26 -11.21 -6.79
N THR A 72 3.85 -10.55 -7.88
CA THR A 72 4.15 -10.93 -9.27
C THR A 72 5.29 -10.13 -9.89
N ARG A 73 5.82 -9.13 -9.14
CA ARG A 73 6.85 -8.20 -9.59
C ARG A 73 6.43 -7.41 -10.84
N ASP A 74 5.13 -7.07 -10.90
CA ASP A 74 4.52 -6.33 -12.00
C ASP A 74 4.41 -4.83 -11.68
N GLY A 75 4.06 -4.04 -12.68
CA GLY A 75 3.83 -2.61 -12.55
C GLY A 75 5.09 -1.89 -12.07
N ALA A 76 4.95 -1.00 -11.09
CA ALA A 76 6.07 -0.29 -10.49
C ALA A 76 7.17 -1.24 -9.96
N TRP A 77 6.80 -2.45 -9.56
CA TRP A 77 7.71 -3.43 -8.96
C TRP A 77 8.46 -4.28 -9.98
N SER A 78 8.22 -4.11 -11.27
CA SER A 78 9.12 -4.56 -12.33
C SER A 78 10.47 -3.81 -12.29
N ARG A 79 10.50 -2.65 -11.61
CA ARG A 79 11.71 -1.84 -11.37
C ARG A 79 12.44 -2.20 -10.08
N GLY A 80 12.09 -3.30 -9.43
CA GLY A 80 12.68 -3.73 -8.16
C GLY A 80 11.76 -3.45 -6.97
N ARG A 81 12.29 -3.55 -5.76
CA ARG A 81 11.54 -3.44 -4.52
C ARG A 81 11.21 -2.00 -4.14
N VAL A 82 10.44 -1.30 -4.98
CA VAL A 82 10.04 0.10 -4.78
C VAL A 82 9.26 0.25 -3.47
N PRO A 83 9.73 1.07 -2.51
CA PRO A 83 9.02 1.29 -1.25
C PRO A 83 7.80 2.18 -1.42
N LEU A 84 6.85 2.06 -0.48
CA LEU A 84 5.65 2.90 -0.43
C LEU A 84 5.54 3.57 0.94
N THR A 85 5.04 4.80 0.94
CA THR A 85 4.60 5.49 2.17
C THR A 85 3.20 6.04 1.91
N LEU A 86 2.22 5.48 2.62
CA LEU A 86 0.81 5.72 2.36
C LEU A 86 0.08 6.14 3.63
N THR A 87 -1.00 6.90 3.46
CA THR A 87 -1.88 7.30 4.57
C THR A 87 -3.11 6.40 4.64
N PHE A 88 -3.51 6.06 5.87
CA PHE A 88 -4.71 5.28 6.18
C PHE A 88 -5.41 5.89 7.41
N GLN A 89 -6.65 5.50 7.66
CA GLN A 89 -7.23 5.73 8.98
C GLN A 89 -6.32 5.10 10.05
N LYS A 90 -6.14 5.77 11.17
CA LYS A 90 -5.24 5.32 12.27
C LYS A 90 -5.48 3.86 12.66
N GLU A 91 -6.74 3.49 12.86
CA GLU A 91 -7.11 2.10 13.22
C GLU A 91 -6.68 1.10 12.13
N VAL A 92 -6.81 1.44 10.85
CA VAL A 92 -6.38 0.58 9.73
C VAL A 92 -4.87 0.45 9.72
N ALA A 93 -4.14 1.56 9.93
CA ALA A 93 -2.67 1.57 10.01
C ALA A 93 -2.17 0.68 11.16
N GLU A 94 -2.77 0.80 12.34
CA GLU A 94 -2.45 -0.03 13.52
C GLU A 94 -2.70 -1.52 13.26
N ARG A 95 -3.80 -1.86 12.58
CA ARG A 95 -4.09 -3.24 12.18
C ARG A 95 -3.08 -3.81 11.19
N MET A 96 -2.60 -3.01 10.23
CA MET A 96 -1.61 -3.46 9.25
C MET A 96 -0.30 -3.93 9.90
N VAL A 97 0.11 -3.29 10.99
CA VAL A 97 1.36 -3.61 11.70
C VAL A 97 1.16 -4.57 12.88
N ALA A 98 -0.08 -4.93 13.20
CA ALA A 98 -0.37 -5.78 14.34
C ALA A 98 0.36 -7.13 14.25
N PRO A 99 1.20 -7.48 15.26
CA PRO A 99 1.88 -8.76 15.29
C PRO A 99 0.93 -9.93 15.58
N ALA A 100 1.43 -11.15 15.52
CA ALA A 100 0.66 -12.33 15.91
C ALA A 100 0.20 -12.22 17.37
N MET A 101 -0.93 -12.82 17.69
CA MET A 101 -1.56 -12.84 19.03
C MET A 101 -2.12 -11.47 19.52
N GLN A 102 -2.08 -10.44 18.71
CA GLN A 102 -2.68 -9.14 19.08
C GLN A 102 -4.14 -9.04 18.59
N PRO A 103 -5.05 -8.43 19.39
CA PRO A 103 -6.47 -8.31 19.02
C PRO A 103 -6.72 -7.57 17.71
N GLY A 104 -5.85 -6.62 17.35
CA GLY A 104 -5.93 -5.86 16.11
C GLY A 104 -5.53 -6.66 14.86
N ARG A 105 -4.94 -7.86 15.01
CA ARG A 105 -4.51 -8.66 13.86
C ARG A 105 -5.69 -9.12 13.04
N CYS A 106 -5.63 -8.90 11.75
CA CYS A 106 -6.70 -9.19 10.82
C CYS A 106 -6.15 -9.69 9.47
N ARG A 107 -7.05 -9.98 8.52
CA ARG A 107 -6.67 -10.37 7.15
C ARG A 107 -5.65 -9.39 6.55
N LEU A 108 -5.89 -8.08 6.68
CA LEU A 108 -5.01 -7.05 6.10
C LEU A 108 -3.60 -7.09 6.69
N SER A 109 -3.47 -7.39 8.00
CA SER A 109 -2.17 -7.56 8.65
C SER A 109 -1.33 -8.65 7.96
N ILE A 110 -1.94 -9.81 7.71
CA ILE A 110 -1.26 -10.95 7.08
C ILE A 110 -0.91 -10.61 5.64
N MET A 111 -1.86 -10.06 4.88
CA MET A 111 -1.63 -9.68 3.48
C MET A 111 -0.46 -8.70 3.34
N CYS A 112 -0.43 -7.64 4.16
CA CYS A 112 0.65 -6.65 4.11
C CYS A 112 2.00 -7.25 4.56
N GLN A 113 2.03 -7.95 5.69
CA GLN A 113 3.27 -8.46 6.29
C GLN A 113 3.85 -9.65 5.52
N ASN A 114 3.06 -10.35 4.71
CA ASN A 114 3.55 -11.44 3.88
C ASN A 114 4.55 -10.95 2.82
N TRP A 115 4.22 -9.88 2.13
CA TRP A 115 5.03 -9.36 1.01
C TRP A 115 5.87 -8.14 1.36
N CYS A 116 5.60 -7.47 2.51
CA CYS A 116 6.32 -6.26 2.91
C CYS A 116 6.77 -6.31 4.37
N HIS A 117 7.86 -5.60 4.64
CA HIS A 117 8.12 -5.05 5.97
C HIS A 117 7.24 -3.83 6.14
N VAL A 118 6.36 -3.83 7.14
CA VAL A 118 5.35 -2.81 7.35
C VAL A 118 5.64 -2.06 8.64
N GLN A 119 5.67 -0.74 8.59
CA GLN A 119 5.97 0.11 9.73
C GLN A 119 4.98 1.27 9.82
N HIS A 120 4.28 1.39 10.94
CA HIS A 120 3.55 2.61 11.28
C HIS A 120 4.57 3.66 11.73
N ARG A 121 4.76 4.72 10.95
CA ARG A 121 5.79 5.72 11.21
C ARG A 121 5.35 6.74 12.24
N PHE A 122 4.19 7.35 12.01
CA PHE A 122 3.59 8.35 12.91
C PHE A 122 2.11 8.54 12.58
N THR A 123 1.43 9.27 13.44
CA THR A 123 0.02 9.64 13.27
C THR A 123 -0.10 11.13 13.08
N ILE A 124 -0.89 11.55 12.09
CA ILE A 124 -1.26 12.94 11.83
C ILE A 124 -2.65 13.17 12.41
N PRO A 125 -2.85 14.14 13.30
CA PRO A 125 -4.18 14.47 13.80
C PRO A 125 -5.12 14.85 12.67
N GLY A 126 -6.38 14.38 12.71
CA GLY A 126 -7.38 14.67 11.66
C GLY A 126 -7.57 16.16 11.41
N ARG A 127 -7.46 17.01 12.44
CA ARG A 127 -7.53 18.48 12.33
C ARG A 127 -6.46 19.14 11.47
N ALA A 128 -5.39 18.40 11.10
CA ALA A 128 -4.36 18.90 10.19
C ALA A 128 -4.76 18.86 8.72
N PHE A 129 -5.90 18.26 8.39
CA PHE A 129 -6.42 18.15 7.02
C PHE A 129 -7.56 19.14 6.78
N VAL A 130 -7.76 19.51 5.51
CA VAL A 130 -8.89 20.37 5.08
C VAL A 130 -9.57 19.70 3.88
N PRO A 131 -10.85 19.29 4.02
CA PRO A 131 -11.64 19.25 5.24
C PRO A 131 -11.08 18.23 6.23
N ALA A 132 -11.30 18.47 7.53
CA ALA A 132 -10.82 17.57 8.58
C ALA A 132 -11.64 16.26 8.56
N PRO A 133 -10.99 15.08 8.54
CA PRO A 133 -11.68 13.81 8.74
C PRO A 133 -12.04 13.61 10.21
N ASP A 134 -13.03 12.75 10.48
CA ASP A 134 -13.48 12.41 11.82
C ASP A 134 -12.47 11.57 12.63
N VAL A 135 -11.43 11.09 11.98
CA VAL A 135 -10.41 10.19 12.57
C VAL A 135 -9.00 10.67 12.26
N ASP A 136 -8.06 10.31 13.12
CA ASP A 136 -6.64 10.52 12.87
C ASP A 136 -6.13 9.66 11.72
N VAL A 137 -5.03 10.07 11.11
CA VAL A 137 -4.43 9.47 9.93
C VAL A 137 -3.10 8.84 10.30
N GLY A 138 -2.96 7.53 10.11
CA GLY A 138 -1.70 6.81 10.27
C GLY A 138 -0.88 6.82 8.98
N VAL A 139 0.40 7.14 9.09
CA VAL A 139 1.37 7.05 8.00
C VAL A 139 2.07 5.71 8.09
N VAL A 140 1.94 4.89 7.05
CA VAL A 140 2.50 3.53 7.00
C VAL A 140 3.50 3.41 5.87
N HIS A 141 4.67 2.89 6.21
CA HIS A 141 5.74 2.61 5.27
C HIS A 141 5.81 1.11 4.99
N PHE A 142 5.94 0.76 3.71
CA PHE A 142 6.04 -0.60 3.23
C PHE A 142 7.34 -0.75 2.43
N THR A 143 8.17 -1.71 2.80
CA THR A 143 9.33 -2.12 2.01
C THR A 143 9.09 -3.55 1.52
N PRO A 144 8.97 -3.80 0.20
CA PRO A 144 8.79 -5.14 -0.32
C PRO A 144 9.89 -6.09 0.15
N ARG A 145 9.53 -7.31 0.52
CA ARG A 145 10.48 -8.36 0.92
C ARG A 145 11.16 -8.94 -0.31
N ILE A 146 12.35 -9.49 -0.15
CA ILE A 146 13.01 -10.29 -1.18
C ILE A 146 12.19 -11.57 -1.40
N GLU A 147 11.88 -12.27 -0.30
CA GLU A 147 11.03 -13.46 -0.30
C GLU A 147 9.80 -13.23 0.59
N PRO A 148 8.61 -13.70 0.20
CA PRO A 148 7.43 -13.62 1.04
C PRO A 148 7.59 -14.49 2.28
N VAL A 149 6.85 -14.18 3.36
CA VAL A 149 6.84 -15.01 4.59
C VAL A 149 6.15 -16.35 4.33
N ILE A 150 5.08 -16.33 3.53
CA ILE A 150 4.35 -17.51 3.06
C ILE A 150 4.57 -17.57 1.56
N ASP A 151 5.34 -18.54 1.10
CA ASP A 151 5.65 -18.74 -0.32
C ASP A 151 4.52 -19.53 -1.01
N LEU A 152 3.44 -18.82 -1.26
CA LEU A 152 2.26 -19.30 -1.99
C LEU A 152 1.76 -18.21 -2.94
N PRO A 153 1.07 -18.58 -4.05
CA PRO A 153 0.47 -17.62 -4.96
C PRO A 153 -0.48 -16.65 -4.23
N PHE A 154 -0.45 -15.37 -4.60
CA PHE A 154 -1.25 -14.32 -3.98
C PHE A 154 -2.72 -14.70 -3.77
N GLY A 155 -3.37 -15.22 -4.81
CA GLY A 155 -4.78 -15.58 -4.76
C GLY A 155 -5.08 -16.68 -3.73
N LEU A 156 -4.14 -17.59 -3.50
CA LEU A 156 -4.30 -18.64 -2.51
C LEU A 156 -4.17 -18.08 -1.08
N VAL A 157 -3.17 -17.24 -0.82
CA VAL A 157 -3.01 -16.54 0.47
C VAL A 157 -4.21 -15.65 0.75
N GLU A 158 -4.69 -14.92 -0.25
CA GLU A 158 -5.87 -14.07 -0.14
C GLU A 158 -7.13 -14.89 0.19
N LYS A 159 -7.36 -16.01 -0.51
CA LYS A 159 -8.49 -16.91 -0.27
C LYS A 159 -8.42 -17.50 1.13
N LEU A 160 -7.26 -18.02 1.53
CA LEU A 160 -7.05 -18.61 2.84
C LEU A 160 -7.32 -17.59 3.96
N THR A 161 -6.73 -16.41 3.89
CA THR A 161 -6.92 -15.37 4.91
C THR A 161 -8.37 -14.88 4.94
N ARG A 162 -9.07 -14.83 3.80
CA ARG A 162 -10.50 -14.52 3.75
C ARG A 162 -11.30 -15.54 4.52
N HIS A 163 -11.05 -16.82 4.34
CA HIS A 163 -11.78 -17.88 5.04
C HIS A 163 -11.48 -17.90 6.54
N VAL A 164 -10.20 -17.77 6.93
CA VAL A 164 -9.79 -17.75 8.34
C VAL A 164 -10.43 -16.60 9.12
N PHE A 165 -10.53 -15.41 8.53
CA PHE A 165 -11.10 -14.22 9.18
C PHE A 165 -12.59 -13.95 8.84
N HIS A 166 -13.25 -14.86 8.12
CA HIS A 166 -14.65 -14.66 7.73
C HIS A 166 -15.59 -14.71 8.93
N TYR A 167 -15.38 -15.65 9.84
CA TYR A 167 -16.24 -15.84 10.99
C TYR A 167 -15.67 -15.11 12.22
N ARG A 168 -16.19 -13.91 12.49
CA ARG A 168 -15.86 -13.18 13.73
C ARG A 168 -16.16 -14.03 14.95
N GLN A 169 -15.23 -14.04 15.92
CA GLN A 169 -15.38 -14.73 17.22
C GLN A 169 -15.50 -16.26 17.13
N LYS A 170 -15.19 -16.89 15.99
CA LYS A 170 -15.13 -18.34 15.85
C LYS A 170 -13.70 -18.81 15.68
N MET A 171 -13.45 -20.07 16.06
CA MET A 171 -12.14 -20.69 15.81
C MET A 171 -11.85 -20.75 14.31
N CYS A 172 -10.60 -20.52 13.92
CA CYS A 172 -10.14 -20.60 12.53
C CYS A 172 -10.57 -21.91 11.83
N LYS A 173 -10.62 -23.01 12.58
CA LYS A 173 -11.07 -24.33 12.11
C LYS A 173 -12.41 -24.29 11.36
N ARG A 174 -13.38 -23.43 11.78
CA ARG A 174 -14.68 -23.32 11.11
C ARG A 174 -14.63 -22.62 9.76
N GLY A 175 -13.60 -21.82 9.51
CA GLY A 175 -13.39 -21.14 8.24
C GLY A 175 -12.65 -21.98 7.22
N LEU A 176 -12.08 -23.12 7.64
CA LEU A 176 -11.30 -24.03 6.81
C LEU A 176 -12.04 -25.33 6.46
N GLN A 177 -13.23 -25.54 7.01
CA GLN A 177 -14.17 -26.61 6.63
C GLN A 177 -15.07 -26.13 5.49
#